data_dfcca4872a89c307230b943e5a3ac3a9
#
_entry.id   dfcca4872a89c307230b943e5a3ac3a9
#
_cell.length_a   1.000
_cell.length_b   1.000
_cell.length_c   1.000
_cell.angle_alpha   90.00
_cell.angle_beta   90.00
_cell.angle_gamma   90.00
#
_symmetry.space_group_name_H-M   'P 1'
#
loop_
_entity.id
_entity.type
_entity.pdbx_description
1 polymer ?
#
loop_
_entity_poly.entity_id
_entity_poly.type
_entity_poly.pdbx_seq_one_letter_code
_entity_poly.pdbx_strand_id
1 'polypeptide(L)'
;MANFPVVCANYNLDATVLKDIVKPYVVLEKYGLRIGVFGLGTQPEGMIQANKCEGVVYEDPIRVSNEIATLLKEEEGCDLVVCLSHLGIQMDEHLVAGTHNIDVILGGHSHTFMEGPKTYLNMDGKEVPVMHTGKNGVRVGRLDLTLKHK
;
A
#
# COMPACT_ATOMS: atom_id res chain seq x y z
N MET A 1 -2.62 -19.52 -12.04
CA MET A 1 -1.65 -18.49 -11.60
C MET A 1 -2.25 -17.12 -11.92
N ALA A 2 -2.09 -16.11 -11.06
CA ALA A 2 -2.57 -14.76 -11.34
C ALA A 2 -1.86 -14.21 -12.59
N ASN A 3 -2.58 -13.47 -13.44
CA ASN A 3 -2.04 -12.80 -14.64
C ASN A 3 -1.79 -11.30 -14.39
N PHE A 4 -1.69 -10.90 -13.13
CA PHE A 4 -1.41 -9.54 -12.67
C PHE A 4 -0.34 -9.59 -11.55
N PRO A 5 0.41 -8.52 -11.33
CA PRO A 5 1.40 -8.47 -10.27
C PRO A 5 0.74 -8.55 -8.88
N VAL A 6 1.43 -9.23 -7.96
CA VAL A 6 1.09 -9.25 -6.53
C VAL A 6 2.17 -8.49 -5.80
N VAL A 7 1.78 -7.51 -4.98
CA VAL A 7 2.72 -6.65 -4.26
C VAL A 7 2.54 -6.74 -2.76
N CYS A 8 3.67 -6.85 -2.02
CA CYS A 8 3.73 -6.74 -0.58
C CYS A 8 5.16 -6.37 -0.18
N ALA A 9 5.35 -5.21 0.41
CA ALA A 9 6.67 -4.67 0.72
C ALA A 9 7.15 -5.03 2.14
N ASN A 10 6.21 -5.21 3.10
CA ASN A 10 6.55 -5.43 4.50
C ASN A 10 6.55 -6.90 4.93
N TYR A 11 6.62 -7.82 3.98
CA TYR A 11 6.92 -9.23 4.23
C TYR A 11 8.24 -9.59 3.54
N ASN A 12 9.26 -9.93 4.32
CA ASN A 12 10.41 -10.61 3.74
C ASN A 12 10.02 -12.07 3.47
N LEU A 13 10.03 -12.44 2.20
CA LEU A 13 9.60 -13.74 1.68
C LEU A 13 10.75 -14.62 1.17
N ASP A 14 11.99 -14.24 1.45
CA ASP A 14 13.19 -14.88 0.90
C ASP A 14 13.28 -16.38 1.21
N ALA A 15 12.75 -16.79 2.35
CA ALA A 15 12.70 -18.19 2.78
C ALA A 15 11.40 -18.91 2.39
N THR A 16 10.62 -18.36 1.46
CA THR A 16 9.31 -18.90 1.06
C THR A 16 9.24 -19.21 -0.43
N VAL A 17 8.24 -19.98 -0.84
CA VAL A 17 7.91 -20.23 -2.26
C VAL A 17 7.35 -18.98 -2.98
N LEU A 18 7.09 -17.90 -2.26
CA LEU A 18 6.53 -16.66 -2.78
C LEU A 18 7.60 -15.64 -3.20
N LYS A 19 8.87 -15.88 -2.89
CA LYS A 19 10.01 -14.98 -3.15
C LYS A 19 10.02 -14.36 -4.55
N ASP A 20 9.79 -15.18 -5.58
CA ASP A 20 9.85 -14.72 -6.97
C ASP A 20 8.47 -14.29 -7.53
N ILE A 21 7.41 -14.51 -6.77
CA ILE A 21 6.02 -14.26 -7.16
C ILE A 21 5.55 -12.90 -6.68
N VAL A 22 5.82 -12.58 -5.42
CA VAL A 22 5.42 -11.33 -4.78
C VAL A 22 6.55 -10.31 -4.90
N LYS A 23 6.22 -9.12 -5.35
CA LYS A 23 7.17 -7.99 -5.49
C LYS A 23 6.90 -6.96 -4.38
N PRO A 24 7.90 -6.20 -3.92
CA PRO A 24 7.64 -5.10 -2.99
C PRO A 24 6.78 -4.02 -3.62
N TYR A 25 7.01 -3.70 -4.89
CA TYR A 25 6.29 -2.69 -5.66
C TYR A 25 6.29 -3.02 -7.15
N VAL A 26 5.49 -2.26 -7.90
CA VAL A 26 5.53 -2.19 -9.37
C VAL A 26 5.42 -0.73 -9.83
N VAL A 27 6.01 -0.43 -10.97
CA VAL A 27 5.82 0.86 -11.65
C VAL A 27 4.98 0.64 -12.90
N LEU A 28 3.89 1.38 -12.99
CA LEU A 28 2.98 1.36 -14.14
C LEU A 28 3.14 2.65 -14.93
N GLU A 29 3.19 2.54 -16.25
CA GLU A 29 3.19 3.70 -17.14
C GLU A 29 1.83 3.82 -17.81
N LYS A 30 1.11 4.91 -17.52
CA LYS A 30 -0.22 5.18 -18.07
C LYS A 30 -0.36 6.66 -18.41
N TYR A 31 -0.76 6.94 -19.65
CA TYR A 31 -1.01 8.30 -20.13
C TYR A 31 0.16 9.29 -19.93
N GLY A 32 1.38 8.80 -20.02
CA GLY A 32 2.59 9.59 -19.79
C GLY A 32 2.94 9.81 -18.31
N LEU A 33 2.20 9.19 -17.39
CA LEU A 33 2.49 9.21 -15.96
C LEU A 33 3.16 7.92 -15.52
N ARG A 34 4.12 8.02 -14.59
CA ARG A 34 4.74 6.92 -13.88
C ARG A 34 4.06 6.76 -12.52
N ILE A 35 3.42 5.62 -12.31
CA ILE A 35 2.64 5.33 -11.10
C ILE A 35 3.31 4.20 -10.35
N GLY A 36 3.90 4.51 -9.19
CA GLY A 36 4.44 3.52 -8.27
C GLY A 36 3.33 2.93 -7.41
N VAL A 37 3.24 1.61 -7.36
CA VAL A 37 2.24 0.90 -6.54
C VAL A 37 2.96 -0.10 -5.65
N PHE A 38 2.79 0.00 -4.34
CA PHE A 38 3.32 -0.96 -3.38
C PHE A 38 2.21 -1.49 -2.46
N GLY A 39 2.44 -2.66 -1.87
CA GLY A 39 1.48 -3.32 -0.99
C GLY A 39 1.97 -3.42 0.44
N LEU A 40 1.04 -3.43 1.40
CA LEU A 40 1.30 -3.70 2.81
C LEU A 40 0.32 -4.75 3.34
N GLY A 41 0.86 -5.74 4.07
CA GLY A 41 0.09 -6.75 4.77
C GLY A 41 0.10 -6.53 6.28
N THR A 42 -0.94 -7.00 6.97
CA THR A 42 -1.02 -7.00 8.43
C THR A 42 -0.12 -8.07 9.04
N GLN A 43 0.21 -7.93 10.33
CA GLN A 43 0.99 -8.94 11.04
C GLN A 43 0.28 -10.31 10.99
N PRO A 44 0.94 -11.36 10.51
CA PRO A 44 0.32 -12.67 10.35
C PRO A 44 0.07 -13.39 11.67
N GLU A 45 0.86 -13.07 12.70
CA GLU A 45 0.79 -13.72 14.01
C GLU A 45 -0.59 -13.53 14.66
N GLY A 46 -1.16 -14.64 15.12
CA GLY A 46 -2.51 -14.65 15.70
C GLY A 46 -3.65 -14.62 14.68
N MET A 47 -3.39 -14.36 13.40
CA MET A 47 -4.40 -14.35 12.34
C MET A 47 -4.31 -15.55 11.40
N ILE A 48 -3.10 -16.03 11.15
CA ILE A 48 -2.81 -17.18 10.28
C ILE A 48 -2.12 -18.26 11.11
N GLN A 49 -2.41 -19.51 10.81
CA GLN A 49 -1.73 -20.64 11.46
C GLN A 49 -0.22 -20.56 11.24
N ALA A 50 0.57 -20.73 12.30
CA ALA A 50 2.02 -20.56 12.27
C ALA A 50 2.72 -21.38 11.16
N ASN A 51 2.26 -22.61 10.93
CA ASN A 51 2.80 -23.48 9.87
C ASN A 51 2.55 -22.98 8.43
N LYS A 52 1.64 -22.01 8.25
CA LYS A 52 1.35 -21.36 6.95
C LYS A 52 2.14 -20.07 6.76
N CYS A 53 2.80 -19.59 7.80
CA CYS A 53 3.63 -18.39 7.80
C CYS A 53 5.12 -18.70 7.93
N GLU A 54 5.50 -19.98 7.87
CA GLU A 54 6.90 -20.40 8.01
C GLU A 54 7.75 -19.72 6.94
N GLY A 55 8.85 -19.09 7.37
CA GLY A 55 9.76 -18.35 6.51
C GLY A 55 9.34 -16.93 6.16
N VAL A 56 8.15 -16.48 6.58
CA VAL A 56 7.71 -15.08 6.42
C VAL A 56 8.22 -14.25 7.59
N VAL A 57 8.97 -13.19 7.30
CA VAL A 57 9.38 -12.20 8.32
C VAL A 57 8.57 -10.93 8.11
N TYR A 58 7.82 -10.55 9.14
CA TYR A 58 7.05 -9.30 9.15
C TYR A 58 7.95 -8.13 9.52
N GLU A 59 7.87 -7.06 8.74
CA GLU A 59 8.62 -5.83 8.95
C GLU A 59 7.68 -4.68 9.28
N ASP A 60 8.20 -3.68 9.99
CA ASP A 60 7.44 -2.49 10.37
C ASP A 60 6.90 -1.75 9.14
N PRO A 61 5.57 -1.61 9.01
CA PRO A 61 4.97 -1.05 7.80
C PRO A 61 5.28 0.44 7.60
N ILE A 62 5.49 1.22 8.67
CA ILE A 62 5.81 2.66 8.56
C ILE A 62 7.24 2.81 8.02
N ARG A 63 8.21 2.08 8.59
CA ARG A 63 9.60 2.09 8.11
C ARG A 63 9.68 1.68 6.64
N VAL A 64 9.11 0.52 6.31
CA VAL A 64 9.14 -0.02 4.95
C VAL A 64 8.44 0.93 3.95
N SER A 65 7.33 1.55 4.35
CA SER A 65 6.63 2.51 3.50
C SER A 65 7.48 3.74 3.18
N ASN A 66 8.20 4.27 4.16
CA ASN A 66 9.10 5.41 3.93
C ASN A 66 10.23 5.03 2.96
N GLU A 67 10.83 3.85 3.12
CA GLU A 67 11.88 3.35 2.23
C GLU A 67 11.37 3.21 0.79
N ILE A 68 10.24 2.51 0.60
CA ILE A 68 9.68 2.24 -0.73
C ILE A 68 9.12 3.51 -1.38
N ALA A 69 8.39 4.36 -0.63
CA ALA A 69 7.83 5.58 -1.20
C ALA A 69 8.92 6.57 -1.62
N THR A 70 10.02 6.67 -0.87
CA THR A 70 11.18 7.47 -1.24
C THR A 70 11.86 6.92 -2.49
N LEU A 71 12.12 5.61 -2.55
CA LEU A 71 12.67 4.96 -3.74
C LEU A 71 11.81 5.23 -4.97
N LEU A 72 10.48 5.07 -4.85
CA LEU A 72 9.55 5.31 -5.97
C LEU A 72 9.56 6.76 -6.45
N LYS A 73 9.68 7.74 -5.55
CA LYS A 73 9.73 9.16 -5.91
C LYS A 73 11.07 9.59 -6.46
N GLU A 74 12.17 9.20 -5.80
CA GLU A 74 13.49 9.76 -6.06
C GLU A 74 14.29 8.94 -7.08
N GLU A 75 14.19 7.61 -7.04
CA GLU A 75 14.96 6.74 -7.94
C GLU A 75 14.15 6.32 -9.16
N GLU A 76 12.89 5.90 -8.95
CA GLU A 76 12.01 5.48 -10.04
C GLU A 76 11.32 6.66 -10.74
N GLY A 77 11.37 7.86 -10.17
CA GLY A 77 10.78 9.07 -10.75
C GLY A 77 9.26 9.00 -10.92
N CYS A 78 8.56 8.38 -9.96
CA CYS A 78 7.11 8.23 -10.04
C CYS A 78 6.39 9.56 -9.77
N ASP A 79 5.47 9.91 -10.66
CA ASP A 79 4.57 11.07 -10.50
C ASP A 79 3.57 10.84 -9.37
N LEU A 80 3.09 9.61 -9.22
CA LEU A 80 2.11 9.18 -8.22
C LEU A 80 2.60 7.93 -7.49
N VAL A 81 2.47 7.92 -6.16
CA VAL A 81 2.75 6.74 -5.32
C VAL A 81 1.48 6.29 -4.62
N VAL A 82 1.06 5.07 -4.90
CA VAL A 82 -0.16 4.42 -4.38
C VAL A 82 0.22 3.31 -3.42
N CYS A 83 -0.31 3.37 -2.20
CA CYS A 83 -0.22 2.27 -1.24
C CYS A 83 -1.50 1.42 -1.28
N LEU A 84 -1.36 0.13 -1.55
CA LEU A 84 -2.42 -0.87 -1.37
C LEU A 84 -2.27 -1.48 0.02
N SER A 85 -3.05 -1.00 0.97
CA SER A 85 -2.93 -1.40 2.37
C SER A 85 -3.93 -2.49 2.75
N HIS A 86 -3.45 -3.48 3.49
CA HIS A 86 -4.29 -4.44 4.22
C HIS A 86 -4.05 -4.35 5.74
N LEU A 87 -3.81 -3.14 6.25
CA LEU A 87 -3.52 -2.88 7.67
C LEU A 87 -4.78 -2.53 8.49
N GLY A 88 -5.83 -2.08 7.82
CA GLY A 88 -7.05 -1.57 8.46
C GLY A 88 -7.01 -0.06 8.68
N ILE A 89 -8.20 0.55 8.80
CA ILE A 89 -8.37 2.01 8.78
C ILE A 89 -7.55 2.73 9.86
N GLN A 90 -7.48 2.20 11.08
CA GLN A 90 -6.74 2.83 12.17
C GLN A 90 -5.23 2.85 11.91
N MET A 91 -4.70 1.75 11.37
CA MET A 91 -3.29 1.69 11.01
C MET A 91 -2.98 2.53 9.77
N ASP A 92 -3.92 2.64 8.82
CA ASP A 92 -3.75 3.51 7.67
C ASP A 92 -3.67 5.00 8.07
N GLU A 93 -4.43 5.43 9.09
CA GLU A 93 -4.32 6.77 9.68
C GLU A 93 -2.92 7.01 10.29
N HIS A 94 -2.41 6.05 11.07
CA HIS A 94 -1.06 6.12 11.64
C HIS A 94 0.02 6.07 10.55
N LEU A 95 -0.20 5.27 9.50
CA LEU A 95 0.70 5.17 8.36
C LEU A 95 0.87 6.53 7.68
N VAL A 96 -0.23 7.24 7.38
CA VAL A 96 -0.16 8.58 6.80
C VAL A 96 0.64 9.51 7.71
N ALA A 97 0.32 9.55 9.02
CA ALA A 97 0.97 10.44 9.98
C ALA A 97 2.47 10.16 10.16
N GLY A 98 2.91 8.93 9.89
CA GLY A 98 4.30 8.48 10.05
C GLY A 98 5.11 8.39 8.75
N THR A 99 4.57 8.82 7.60
CA THR A 99 5.22 8.62 6.29
C THR A 99 5.32 9.88 5.46
N HIS A 100 6.20 9.80 4.45
CA HIS A 100 6.38 10.77 3.38
C HIS A 100 6.05 10.14 2.02
N ASN A 101 5.91 10.98 0.99
CA ASN A 101 5.92 10.56 -0.42
C ASN A 101 4.81 9.61 -0.86
N ILE A 102 3.85 9.26 0.00
CA ILE A 102 2.64 8.53 -0.39
C ILE A 102 1.59 9.56 -0.81
N ASP A 103 1.00 9.36 -2.00
CA ASP A 103 -0.01 10.28 -2.53
C ASP A 103 -1.44 9.79 -2.26
N VAL A 104 -1.65 8.47 -2.11
CA VAL A 104 -2.96 7.88 -1.81
C VAL A 104 -2.84 6.52 -1.16
N ILE A 105 -3.76 6.19 -0.24
CA ILE A 105 -3.88 4.86 0.34
C ILE A 105 -5.25 4.27 -0.02
N LEU A 106 -5.23 3.08 -0.61
CA LEU A 106 -6.39 2.24 -0.84
C LEU A 106 -6.34 1.06 0.12
N GLY A 107 -7.23 1.06 1.11
CA GLY A 107 -7.13 0.19 2.27
C GLY A 107 -8.15 -0.95 2.30
N GLY A 108 -7.87 -1.91 3.17
CA GLY A 108 -8.69 -3.09 3.42
C GLY A 108 -8.60 -3.56 4.87
N HIS A 109 -8.78 -4.85 5.13
CA HIS A 109 -8.69 -5.56 6.41
C HIS A 109 -9.83 -5.29 7.39
N SER A 110 -10.02 -4.06 7.85
CA SER A 110 -11.03 -3.69 8.87
C SER A 110 -12.47 -3.73 8.35
N HIS A 111 -12.67 -4.04 7.07
CA HIS A 111 -13.97 -4.06 6.41
C HIS A 111 -14.74 -2.72 6.54
N THR A 112 -14.02 -1.64 6.78
CA THR A 112 -14.61 -0.31 6.94
C THR A 112 -15.25 0.13 5.64
N PHE A 113 -16.50 0.54 5.74
CA PHE A 113 -17.22 1.12 4.62
C PHE A 113 -17.16 2.63 4.71
N MET A 114 -16.66 3.27 3.65
CA MET A 114 -16.57 4.72 3.54
C MET A 114 -17.40 5.21 2.35
N GLU A 115 -18.13 6.30 2.52
CA GLU A 115 -18.90 6.93 1.44
C GLU A 115 -18.00 7.77 0.51
N GLY A 116 -16.85 8.21 1.01
CA GLY A 116 -15.84 8.95 0.29
C GLY A 116 -14.49 8.87 0.99
N PRO A 117 -13.42 9.37 0.36
CA PRO A 117 -12.10 9.37 0.98
C PRO A 117 -12.06 10.28 2.19
N LYS A 118 -11.31 9.89 3.22
CA LYS A 118 -10.88 10.78 4.30
C LYS A 118 -9.45 11.21 4.03
N THR A 119 -9.16 12.45 4.30
CA THR A 119 -7.84 13.04 4.10
C THR A 119 -7.14 13.24 5.43
N TYR A 120 -5.87 12.82 5.51
CA TYR A 120 -5.02 12.98 6.67
C TYR A 120 -3.72 13.68 6.26
N LEU A 121 -3.06 14.35 7.21
CA LEU A 121 -1.78 15.01 6.96
C LEU A 121 -0.62 14.04 7.20
N ASN A 122 0.30 13.96 6.25
CA ASN A 122 1.54 13.22 6.38
C ASN A 122 2.60 14.02 7.16
N MET A 123 3.82 13.46 7.31
CA MET A 123 4.92 14.11 8.02
C MET A 123 5.37 15.44 7.39
N ASP A 124 5.10 15.66 6.11
CA ASP A 124 5.39 16.91 5.39
C ASP A 124 4.23 17.93 5.45
N GLY A 125 3.15 17.61 6.16
CA GLY A 125 1.93 18.42 6.20
C GLY A 125 1.13 18.38 4.90
N LYS A 126 1.36 17.40 4.03
CA LYS A 126 0.60 17.19 2.79
C LYS A 126 -0.62 16.31 3.07
N GLU A 127 -1.70 16.63 2.40
CA GLU A 127 -2.95 15.86 2.45
C GLU A 127 -2.82 14.55 1.67
N VAL A 128 -3.12 13.43 2.33
CA VAL A 128 -3.14 12.08 1.73
C VAL A 128 -4.53 11.50 1.89
N PRO A 129 -5.26 11.25 0.79
CA PRO A 129 -6.56 10.59 0.83
C PRO A 129 -6.41 9.10 1.14
N VAL A 130 -7.28 8.62 2.04
CA VAL A 130 -7.42 7.19 2.41
C VAL A 130 -8.84 6.75 2.09
N MET A 131 -8.99 5.61 1.41
CA MET A 131 -10.30 5.07 1.01
C MET A 131 -10.39 3.58 1.29
N HIS A 132 -11.51 3.16 1.90
CA HIS A 132 -11.90 1.76 2.11
C HIS A 132 -13.29 1.51 1.51
N THR A 133 -13.53 0.33 0.96
CA THR A 133 -14.79 -0.02 0.27
C THR A 133 -15.53 -1.20 0.91
N GLY A 134 -15.29 -1.47 2.19
CA GLY A 134 -15.92 -2.57 2.92
C GLY A 134 -15.31 -3.93 2.60
N LYS A 135 -16.14 -4.92 2.31
CA LYS A 135 -15.72 -6.31 2.07
C LYS A 135 -16.54 -6.99 0.99
N ASN A 136 -16.09 -8.19 0.59
CA ASN A 136 -16.80 -9.14 -0.28
C ASN A 136 -17.10 -8.62 -1.71
N GLY A 137 -16.44 -7.54 -2.16
CA GLY A 137 -16.65 -6.98 -3.50
C GLY A 137 -18.07 -6.44 -3.73
N VAL A 138 -18.81 -6.08 -2.67
CA VAL A 138 -20.19 -5.56 -2.78
C VAL A 138 -20.23 -4.15 -3.35
N ARG A 139 -19.09 -3.42 -3.27
CA ARG A 139 -18.97 -2.06 -3.79
C ARG A 139 -17.62 -1.85 -4.46
N VAL A 140 -17.63 -0.95 -5.44
CA VAL A 140 -16.44 -0.46 -6.12
C VAL A 140 -16.26 1.01 -5.74
N GLY A 141 -15.06 1.37 -5.27
CA GLY A 141 -14.67 2.75 -5.04
C GLY A 141 -14.06 3.34 -6.31
N ARG A 142 -14.36 4.62 -6.59
CA ARG A 142 -13.68 5.42 -7.59
C ARG A 142 -13.10 6.66 -6.91
N LEU A 143 -11.81 6.90 -7.13
CA LEU A 143 -11.11 8.08 -6.66
C LEU A 143 -10.52 8.81 -7.88
N ASP A 144 -10.97 10.06 -8.11
CA ASP A 144 -10.44 10.90 -9.17
C ASP A 144 -9.37 11.84 -8.57
N LEU A 145 -8.14 11.75 -9.08
CA LEU A 145 -7.01 12.56 -8.64
C LEU A 145 -6.65 13.57 -9.74
N THR A 146 -6.38 14.81 -9.35
CA THR A 146 -5.87 15.82 -10.25
C THR A 146 -4.41 16.10 -9.94
N LEU A 147 -3.53 15.74 -10.87
CA LEU A 147 -2.10 16.05 -10.79
C LEU A 147 -1.84 17.41 -11.41
N LYS A 148 -1.12 18.28 -10.68
CA LYS A 148 -0.64 19.55 -11.23
C LYS A 148 0.78 19.33 -11.73
N HIS A 149 1.03 19.64 -13.00
CA HIS A 149 2.41 19.75 -13.49
C HIS A 149 3.13 20.87 -12.71
N LYS A 150 4.31 20.53 -12.23
CA LYS A 150 5.24 21.53 -11.66
C LYS A 150 5.89 22.31 -12.78
#